data_2eee3e26b89f65317b729bec7079d52e
#
_entry.id   2eee3e26b89f65317b729bec7079d52e
#
_cell.length_a   1.000
_cell.length_b   1.000
_cell.length_c   1.000
_cell.angle_alpha   90.00
_cell.angle_beta   90.00
_cell.angle_gamma   90.00
#
_symmetry.space_group_name_H-M   'P 1'
#
loop_
_entity.id
_entity.type
_entity.pdbx_description
1 polymer ?
#
loop_
_entity_poly.entity_id
_entity_poly.type
_entity_poly.pdbx_seq_one_letter_code
_entity_poly.pdbx_strand_id
1 'polypeptide(L)'
;GPGRGSGAGSIAAYCVGITDIDPIRYNLIFERFLNPERVSMPDFDVDFCYERRQEVIDYVNRKYGADHVAQIVTFGTMAARNAIRDVGRVMGIPYQQVDVVAKLVPMELKMTLKRALEVSPELKRMYDSDPQVTELIDTALKVEGMPRHASTHAAGVVITPEPTDYYLPLATNDGLPVTQFNMTEIEELGLLKMDFLGLRTLTVIRDAEAAIQKKDPSFSIRKLDYDDAATYKMLGQGETEGVFQLESSGMKQVLVGLQPQNLEDVIALISLYRPGPMDSIPTYLRNRHEPDKISYKTPQLAHILDVTNGCIVYQEQVMQIFRELAGFSFGQADNVRRAMSKKK
;
A
#
# COMPACT_ATOMS: atom_id res chain seq x y z
N GLY A 1 -8.00 1.06 13.77
CA GLY A 1 -7.81 -0.29 13.26
C GLY A 1 -6.80 -1.08 14.06
N PRO A 2 -6.69 -2.42 13.88
CA PRO A 2 -5.84 -3.28 14.71
C PRO A 2 -4.34 -3.06 14.50
N GLY A 3 -3.95 -2.49 13.40
CA GLY A 3 -2.55 -2.20 13.06
C GLY A 3 -2.32 -2.20 11.55
N ARG A 4 -1.30 -1.47 11.13
CA ARG A 4 -0.88 -1.37 9.72
C ARG A 4 0.63 -1.25 9.61
N GLY A 5 1.18 -1.79 8.53
CA GLY A 5 2.57 -1.59 8.14
C GLY A 5 3.57 -2.14 9.15
N SER A 6 4.72 -1.47 9.26
CA SER A 6 5.81 -1.92 10.13
C SER A 6 5.61 -1.58 11.61
N GLY A 7 4.76 -0.59 11.92
CA GLY A 7 4.47 -0.19 13.30
C GLY A 7 3.91 -1.32 14.18
N ALA A 8 3.21 -2.29 13.56
CA ALA A 8 2.75 -3.50 14.25
C ALA A 8 3.87 -4.37 14.84
N GLY A 9 5.13 -4.20 14.40
CA GLY A 9 6.30 -4.88 14.98
C GLY A 9 6.77 -4.31 16.32
N SER A 10 6.16 -3.23 16.82
CA SER A 10 6.54 -2.61 18.08
C SER A 10 5.74 -3.16 19.26
N ILE A 11 6.41 -3.87 20.18
CA ILE A 11 5.79 -4.33 21.42
C ILE A 11 5.35 -3.15 22.31
N ALA A 12 6.07 -2.03 22.28
CA ALA A 12 5.69 -0.83 23.00
C ALA A 12 4.37 -0.25 22.48
N ALA A 13 4.20 -0.18 21.15
CA ALA A 13 2.94 0.27 20.54
C ALA A 13 1.76 -0.65 20.89
N TYR A 14 1.99 -1.96 20.97
CA TYR A 14 1.00 -2.93 21.43
C TYR A 14 0.64 -2.71 22.90
N CYS A 15 1.62 -2.59 23.79
CA CYS A 15 1.38 -2.41 25.23
C CYS A 15 0.64 -1.10 25.57
N VAL A 16 0.83 -0.04 24.81
CA VAL A 16 0.12 1.25 25.02
C VAL A 16 -1.19 1.35 24.22
N GLY A 17 -1.59 0.28 23.52
CA GLY A 17 -2.86 0.21 22.80
C GLY A 17 -2.91 1.00 21.47
N ILE A 18 -1.76 1.28 20.86
CA ILE A 18 -1.70 1.86 19.50
C ILE A 18 -2.01 0.80 18.44
N THR A 19 -1.60 -0.46 18.69
CA THR A 19 -1.93 -1.61 17.85
C THR A 19 -2.57 -2.72 18.68
N ASP A 20 -3.43 -3.53 18.05
CA ASP A 20 -4.06 -4.71 18.65
C ASP A 20 -3.37 -6.02 18.19
N ILE A 21 -2.25 -5.93 17.46
CA ILE A 21 -1.49 -7.08 16.95
C ILE A 21 -0.31 -7.34 17.86
N ASP A 22 -0.28 -8.52 18.46
CA ASP A 22 0.83 -8.99 19.28
C ASP A 22 2.04 -9.35 18.39
N PRO A 23 3.12 -8.57 18.41
CA PRO A 23 4.28 -8.82 17.55
C PRO A 23 5.05 -10.09 17.93
N ILE A 24 4.93 -10.57 19.16
CA ILE A 24 5.57 -11.81 19.62
C ILE A 24 4.82 -13.02 19.05
N ARG A 25 3.49 -13.02 19.14
CA ARG A 25 2.64 -14.10 18.61
C ARG A 25 2.87 -14.32 17.10
N TYR A 26 3.04 -13.23 16.34
CA TYR A 26 3.21 -13.29 14.88
C TYR A 26 4.68 -13.19 14.43
N ASN A 27 5.63 -13.25 15.36
CA ASN A 27 7.07 -13.20 15.09
C ASN A 27 7.47 -12.01 14.20
N LEU A 28 6.91 -10.82 14.48
CA LEU A 28 7.18 -9.60 13.73
C LEU A 28 8.53 -9.01 14.15
N ILE A 29 9.30 -8.54 13.19
CA ILE A 29 10.66 -8.03 13.39
C ILE A 29 10.63 -6.52 13.63
N PHE A 30 11.11 -6.08 14.82
CA PHE A 30 11.13 -4.67 15.23
C PHE A 30 12.00 -3.81 14.33
N GLU A 31 13.13 -4.33 13.83
CA GLU A 31 14.06 -3.61 12.96
C GLU A 31 13.46 -3.25 11.59
N ARG A 32 12.33 -3.86 11.23
CA ARG A 32 11.54 -3.43 10.08
C ARG A 32 10.85 -2.08 10.35
N PHE A 33 10.47 -1.80 11.58
CA PHE A 33 9.87 -0.54 12.01
C PHE A 33 10.94 0.51 12.32
N LEU A 34 11.82 0.23 13.28
CA LEU A 34 12.94 1.09 13.65
C LEU A 34 14.25 0.35 13.43
N ASN A 35 15.08 0.85 12.53
CA ASN A 35 16.36 0.26 12.19
C ASN A 35 17.48 1.19 12.64
N PRO A 36 18.32 0.78 13.63
CA PRO A 36 19.42 1.59 14.15
C PRO A 36 20.51 1.90 13.10
N GLU A 37 20.59 1.09 12.04
CA GLU A 37 21.52 1.29 10.93
C GLU A 37 20.96 2.23 9.85
N ARG A 38 19.75 2.78 10.07
CA ARG A 38 19.09 3.69 9.15
C ARG A 38 18.70 4.98 9.86
N VAL A 39 19.24 6.10 9.40
CA VAL A 39 18.80 7.43 9.84
C VAL A 39 17.51 7.79 9.07
N SER A 40 16.37 7.51 9.63
CA SER A 40 15.06 7.99 9.14
C SER A 40 14.05 8.00 10.28
N MET A 41 13.12 8.96 10.23
CA MET A 41 12.01 8.99 11.15
C MET A 41 11.14 7.73 10.99
N PRO A 42 10.54 7.21 12.09
CA PRO A 42 9.56 6.14 11.99
C PRO A 42 8.32 6.62 11.23
N ASP A 43 7.78 5.78 10.37
CA ASP A 43 6.53 6.02 9.67
C ASP A 43 5.42 5.21 10.35
N PHE A 44 4.45 5.90 10.93
CA PHE A 44 3.38 5.27 11.70
C PHE A 44 2.04 5.54 11.01
N ASP A 45 1.59 4.55 10.27
CA ASP A 45 0.26 4.55 9.63
C ASP A 45 -0.80 4.07 10.60
N VAL A 46 -1.91 4.80 10.74
CA VAL A 46 -3.03 4.39 11.58
C VAL A 46 -4.33 4.39 10.77
N ASP A 47 -5.02 3.25 10.79
CA ASP A 47 -6.34 3.12 10.17
C ASP A 47 -7.44 3.57 11.12
N PHE A 48 -8.29 4.48 10.64
CA PHE A 48 -9.47 4.96 11.33
C PHE A 48 -10.76 4.64 10.55
N CYS A 49 -11.87 4.58 11.26
CA CYS A 49 -13.19 4.59 10.65
C CYS A 49 -13.31 5.79 9.71
N TYR A 50 -13.69 5.53 8.45
CA TYR A 50 -13.76 6.57 7.42
C TYR A 50 -14.63 7.76 7.82
N GLU A 51 -15.80 7.52 8.41
CA GLU A 51 -16.74 8.57 8.81
C GLU A 51 -16.25 9.40 10.01
N ARG A 52 -15.48 8.80 10.91
CA ARG A 52 -15.01 9.45 12.14
C ARG A 52 -13.56 9.94 12.07
N ARG A 53 -12.90 9.77 10.94
CA ARG A 53 -11.50 10.22 10.75
C ARG A 53 -11.34 11.70 11.04
N GLN A 54 -12.31 12.54 10.65
CA GLN A 54 -12.24 13.98 10.89
C GLN A 54 -12.18 14.33 12.38
N GLU A 55 -12.87 13.58 13.24
CA GLU A 55 -12.81 13.78 14.69
C GLU A 55 -11.38 13.62 15.24
N VAL A 56 -10.58 12.75 14.64
CA VAL A 56 -9.17 12.53 15.02
C VAL A 56 -8.32 13.73 14.60
N ILE A 57 -8.52 14.26 13.41
CA ILE A 57 -7.82 15.46 12.94
C ILE A 57 -8.18 16.65 13.83
N ASP A 58 -9.45 16.81 14.15
CA ASP A 58 -9.93 17.89 15.04
C ASP A 58 -9.35 17.74 16.45
N TYR A 59 -9.19 16.50 16.94
CA TYR A 59 -8.53 16.24 18.23
C TYR A 59 -7.05 16.65 18.19
N VAL A 60 -6.34 16.32 17.11
CA VAL A 60 -4.92 16.68 16.95
C VAL A 60 -4.75 18.20 16.89
N ASN A 61 -5.59 18.89 16.14
CA ASN A 61 -5.61 20.35 16.07
C ASN A 61 -5.86 21.00 17.45
N ARG A 62 -6.79 20.46 18.24
CA ARG A 62 -7.05 20.97 19.60
C ARG A 62 -5.92 20.68 20.57
N LYS A 63 -5.26 19.52 20.42
CA LYS A 63 -4.22 19.06 21.36
C LYS A 63 -2.89 19.79 21.15
N TYR A 64 -2.49 19.97 19.89
CA TYR A 64 -1.17 20.52 19.55
C TYR A 64 -1.20 22.00 19.13
N GLY A 65 -2.36 22.53 18.80
CA GLY A 65 -2.56 23.87 18.24
C GLY A 65 -2.82 23.80 16.73
N ALA A 66 -3.77 24.60 16.25
CA ALA A 66 -4.13 24.63 14.83
C ALA A 66 -3.01 25.19 13.94
N ASP A 67 -2.10 25.97 14.51
CA ASP A 67 -0.91 26.51 13.89
C ASP A 67 0.28 25.54 13.87
N HIS A 68 0.22 24.47 14.67
CA HIS A 68 1.23 23.39 14.75
C HIS A 68 0.88 22.18 13.88
N VAL A 69 -0.26 22.21 13.18
CA VAL A 69 -0.77 21.08 12.43
C VAL A 69 -1.15 21.52 11.02
N ALA A 70 -0.62 20.87 10.01
CA ALA A 70 -0.99 21.11 8.62
C ALA A 70 -1.18 19.81 7.85
N GLN A 71 -2.09 19.80 6.88
CA GLN A 71 -2.22 18.69 5.94
C GLN A 71 -1.10 18.77 4.91
N ILE A 72 -0.68 17.60 4.38
CA ILE A 72 0.40 17.54 3.41
C ILE A 72 -0.16 17.74 2.01
N VAL A 73 0.54 18.53 1.18
CA VAL A 73 0.21 18.67 -0.24
C VAL A 73 0.61 17.42 -1.03
N THR A 74 -0.16 17.12 -2.06
CA THR A 74 0.24 16.22 -3.12
C THR A 74 0.16 16.91 -4.47
N PHE A 75 1.14 16.66 -5.34
CA PHE A 75 1.13 17.16 -6.69
C PHE A 75 0.70 16.05 -7.65
N GLY A 76 -0.45 16.22 -8.28
CA GLY A 76 -0.84 15.40 -9.41
C GLY A 76 0.02 15.74 -10.60
N THR A 77 0.68 14.76 -11.19
CA THR A 77 1.52 14.93 -12.40
C THR A 77 0.78 14.50 -13.64
N MET A 78 1.19 15.04 -14.79
CA MET A 78 0.70 14.61 -16.10
C MET A 78 1.30 13.25 -16.44
N ALA A 79 0.56 12.17 -16.16
CA ALA A 79 0.91 10.83 -16.64
C ALA A 79 0.68 10.70 -18.15
N ALA A 80 1.31 9.74 -18.80
CA ALA A 80 1.34 9.53 -20.26
C ALA A 80 -0.01 9.78 -20.97
N ARG A 81 -1.08 9.10 -20.54
CA ARG A 81 -2.41 9.26 -21.15
C ARG A 81 -3.01 10.65 -20.94
N ASN A 82 -2.77 11.24 -19.77
CA ASN A 82 -3.28 12.58 -19.46
C ASN A 82 -2.48 13.66 -20.22
N ALA A 83 -1.18 13.49 -20.37
CA ALA A 83 -0.35 14.39 -21.19
C ALA A 83 -0.85 14.44 -22.63
N ILE A 84 -1.13 13.29 -23.27
CA ILE A 84 -1.73 13.24 -24.61
C ILE A 84 -3.07 13.98 -24.66
N ARG A 85 -3.98 13.74 -23.70
CA ARG A 85 -5.31 14.35 -23.69
C ARG A 85 -5.26 15.86 -23.46
N ASP A 86 -4.43 16.32 -22.54
CA ASP A 86 -4.30 17.73 -22.22
C ASP A 86 -3.65 18.52 -23.37
N VAL A 87 -2.59 17.96 -23.95
CA VAL A 87 -1.93 18.55 -25.14
C VAL A 87 -2.87 18.55 -26.35
N GLY A 88 -3.55 17.45 -26.64
CA GLY A 88 -4.50 17.36 -27.74
C GLY A 88 -5.63 18.38 -27.61
N ARG A 89 -6.12 18.63 -26.39
CA ARG A 89 -7.12 19.68 -26.12
C ARG A 89 -6.57 21.08 -26.43
N VAL A 90 -5.32 21.36 -26.04
CA VAL A 90 -4.68 22.66 -26.28
C VAL A 90 -4.39 22.87 -27.77
N MET A 91 -4.02 21.80 -28.48
CA MET A 91 -3.82 21.81 -29.93
C MET A 91 -5.13 21.89 -30.75
N GLY A 92 -6.30 21.86 -30.08
CA GLY A 92 -7.60 21.90 -30.75
C GLY A 92 -7.97 20.61 -31.49
N ILE A 93 -7.30 19.49 -31.19
CA ILE A 93 -7.58 18.19 -31.83
C ILE A 93 -8.88 17.64 -31.20
N PRO A 94 -9.83 17.11 -32.00
CA PRO A 94 -11.07 16.54 -31.50
C PRO A 94 -10.82 15.45 -30.45
N TYR A 95 -11.55 15.49 -29.33
CA TYR A 95 -11.36 14.57 -28.19
C TYR A 95 -11.34 13.09 -28.60
N GLN A 96 -12.23 12.69 -29.53
CA GLN A 96 -12.31 11.30 -29.99
C GLN A 96 -11.02 10.82 -30.64
N GLN A 97 -10.36 11.67 -31.43
CA GLN A 97 -9.09 11.34 -32.08
C GLN A 97 -7.97 11.24 -31.06
N VAL A 98 -7.89 12.19 -30.13
CA VAL A 98 -6.90 12.18 -29.04
C VAL A 98 -7.09 10.96 -28.13
N ASP A 99 -8.33 10.59 -27.82
CA ASP A 99 -8.62 9.46 -26.92
C ASP A 99 -8.28 8.10 -27.54
N VAL A 100 -8.38 7.96 -28.88
CA VAL A 100 -7.86 6.80 -29.60
C VAL A 100 -6.36 6.65 -29.37
N VAL A 101 -5.58 7.70 -29.56
CA VAL A 101 -4.13 7.69 -29.34
C VAL A 101 -3.81 7.40 -27.86
N ALA A 102 -4.49 8.06 -26.94
CA ALA A 102 -4.27 7.88 -25.52
C ALA A 102 -4.56 6.44 -25.03
N LYS A 103 -5.57 5.78 -25.62
CA LYS A 103 -5.92 4.37 -25.28
C LYS A 103 -4.89 3.35 -25.73
N LEU A 104 -4.08 3.66 -26.73
CA LEU A 104 -2.98 2.80 -27.19
C LEU A 104 -1.80 2.75 -26.23
N VAL A 105 -1.71 3.69 -25.29
CA VAL A 105 -0.74 3.63 -24.19
C VAL A 105 -1.15 2.50 -23.23
N PRO A 106 -0.30 1.48 -22.96
CA PRO A 106 -0.63 0.38 -22.04
C PRO A 106 -0.97 0.85 -20.62
N MET A 107 -1.85 0.11 -19.93
CA MET A 107 -2.22 0.38 -18.54
C MET A 107 -1.27 -0.35 -17.57
N GLU A 108 -0.01 0.06 -17.57
CA GLU A 108 1.00 -0.46 -16.65
C GLU A 108 1.40 0.62 -15.64
N LEU A 109 1.78 0.17 -14.43
CA LEU A 109 2.24 1.08 -13.40
C LEU A 109 3.53 1.81 -13.85
N LYS A 110 3.55 3.15 -13.70
CA LYS A 110 4.67 4.01 -14.13
C LYS A 110 4.97 3.96 -15.65
N MET A 111 3.97 3.64 -16.47
CA MET A 111 4.09 3.73 -17.92
C MET A 111 4.40 5.17 -18.35
N THR A 112 5.45 5.34 -19.15
CA THR A 112 5.82 6.61 -19.78
C THR A 112 5.52 6.58 -21.26
N LEU A 113 5.39 7.75 -21.91
CA LEU A 113 5.18 7.84 -23.36
C LEU A 113 6.35 7.22 -24.13
N LYS A 114 7.58 7.44 -23.68
CA LYS A 114 8.75 6.82 -24.28
C LYS A 114 8.65 5.29 -24.23
N ARG A 115 8.31 4.73 -23.09
CA ARG A 115 8.13 3.28 -22.93
C ARG A 115 6.94 2.77 -23.73
N ALA A 116 5.86 3.54 -23.80
CA ALA A 116 4.67 3.18 -24.57
C ALA A 116 4.98 3.06 -26.06
N LEU A 117 5.79 3.97 -26.62
CA LEU A 117 6.25 3.88 -28.02
C LEU A 117 7.12 2.65 -28.29
N GLU A 118 7.83 2.13 -27.29
CA GLU A 118 8.64 0.91 -27.42
C GLU A 118 7.79 -0.38 -27.38
N VAL A 119 6.75 -0.41 -26.52
CA VAL A 119 6.00 -1.65 -26.22
C VAL A 119 4.66 -1.74 -26.94
N SER A 120 4.12 -0.65 -27.49
CA SER A 120 2.86 -0.63 -28.25
C SER A 120 3.13 -0.45 -29.74
N PRO A 121 3.09 -1.53 -30.54
CA PRO A 121 3.33 -1.43 -31.99
C PRO A 121 2.28 -0.56 -32.72
N GLU A 122 1.04 -0.50 -32.20
CA GLU A 122 -0.02 0.32 -32.77
C GLU A 122 0.21 1.80 -32.54
N LEU A 123 0.61 2.18 -31.31
CA LEU A 123 0.97 3.56 -30.99
C LEU A 123 2.18 4.00 -31.83
N LYS A 124 3.18 3.14 -31.95
CA LYS A 124 4.38 3.42 -32.75
C LYS A 124 4.04 3.63 -34.24
N ARG A 125 3.18 2.77 -34.80
CA ARG A 125 2.73 2.93 -36.20
C ARG A 125 2.01 4.25 -36.44
N MET A 126 1.07 4.62 -35.54
CA MET A 126 0.38 5.91 -35.65
C MET A 126 1.35 7.08 -35.52
N TYR A 127 2.29 7.01 -34.61
CA TYR A 127 3.33 8.02 -34.43
C TYR A 127 4.18 8.18 -35.68
N ASP A 128 4.59 7.09 -36.36
CA ASP A 128 5.46 7.13 -37.52
C ASP A 128 4.72 7.51 -38.83
N SER A 129 3.39 7.34 -38.91
CA SER A 129 2.62 7.51 -40.13
C SER A 129 1.75 8.77 -40.18
N ASP A 130 1.42 9.36 -39.03
CA ASP A 130 0.53 10.53 -38.94
C ASP A 130 1.27 11.73 -38.33
N PRO A 131 1.56 12.77 -39.12
CA PRO A 131 2.27 13.97 -38.64
C PRO A 131 1.57 14.67 -37.47
N GLN A 132 0.23 14.65 -37.42
CA GLN A 132 -0.52 15.24 -36.28
C GLN A 132 -0.32 14.44 -35.01
N VAL A 133 -0.29 13.11 -35.09
CA VAL A 133 -0.01 12.24 -33.93
C VAL A 133 1.45 12.38 -33.50
N THR A 134 2.39 12.52 -34.45
CA THR A 134 3.80 12.79 -34.13
C THR A 134 3.93 14.07 -33.31
N GLU A 135 3.37 15.19 -33.80
CA GLU A 135 3.42 16.47 -33.09
C GLU A 135 2.74 16.43 -31.72
N LEU A 136 1.58 15.74 -31.63
CA LEU A 136 0.85 15.53 -30.38
C LEU A 136 1.72 14.80 -29.36
N ILE A 137 2.34 13.68 -29.73
CA ILE A 137 3.15 12.87 -28.82
C ILE A 137 4.46 13.57 -28.47
N ASP A 138 5.14 14.21 -29.41
CA ASP A 138 6.37 14.96 -29.18
C ASP A 138 6.14 16.13 -28.19
N THR A 139 4.99 16.79 -28.31
CA THR A 139 4.60 17.85 -27.38
C THR A 139 4.23 17.26 -26.01
N ALA A 140 3.50 16.15 -26.00
CA ALA A 140 3.14 15.47 -24.75
C ALA A 140 4.37 14.95 -23.97
N LEU A 141 5.41 14.46 -24.67
CA LEU A 141 6.69 14.07 -24.07
C LEU A 141 7.38 15.20 -23.31
N LYS A 142 7.22 16.45 -23.77
CA LYS A 142 7.83 17.64 -23.12
C LYS A 142 7.14 18.01 -21.81
N VAL A 143 5.86 17.67 -21.66
CA VAL A 143 5.05 18.01 -20.47
C VAL A 143 4.75 16.80 -19.58
N GLU A 144 5.05 15.59 -20.04
CA GLU A 144 4.90 14.39 -19.22
C GLU A 144 5.70 14.49 -17.93
N GLY A 145 5.06 14.15 -16.81
CA GLY A 145 5.68 14.22 -15.48
C GLY A 145 5.62 15.60 -14.81
N MET A 146 5.29 16.66 -15.53
CA MET A 146 5.14 17.99 -14.94
C MET A 146 3.97 18.03 -13.96
N PRO A 147 4.04 18.81 -12.86
CA PRO A 147 2.91 19.06 -11.98
C PRO A 147 1.72 19.64 -12.75
N ARG A 148 0.53 19.09 -12.48
CA ARG A 148 -0.72 19.53 -13.13
C ARG A 148 -1.64 20.28 -12.17
N HIS A 149 -1.75 19.78 -10.96
CA HIS A 149 -2.54 20.40 -9.88
C HIS A 149 -1.97 20.01 -8.52
N ALA A 150 -2.21 20.88 -7.54
CA ALA A 150 -1.99 20.59 -6.14
C ALA A 150 -3.29 20.06 -5.53
N SER A 151 -3.18 19.05 -4.70
CA SER A 151 -4.27 18.45 -3.92
C SER A 151 -3.79 18.23 -2.50
N THR A 152 -4.70 17.98 -1.59
CA THR A 152 -4.36 17.58 -0.23
C THR A 152 -4.14 16.07 -0.17
N HIS A 153 -3.10 15.64 0.54
CA HIS A 153 -2.84 14.22 0.80
C HIS A 153 -4.02 13.59 1.55
N ALA A 154 -4.43 12.41 1.12
CA ALA A 154 -5.63 11.77 1.68
C ALA A 154 -5.53 11.43 3.17
N ALA A 155 -4.31 11.28 3.71
CA ALA A 155 -4.07 10.81 5.07
C ALA A 155 -3.01 11.62 5.83
N GLY A 156 -2.00 12.15 5.15
CA GLY A 156 -0.81 12.75 5.76
C GLY A 156 -1.09 14.07 6.46
N VAL A 157 -0.63 14.13 7.71
CA VAL A 157 -0.66 15.31 8.56
C VAL A 157 0.72 15.51 9.16
N VAL A 158 1.25 16.73 9.08
CA VAL A 158 2.48 17.10 9.79
C VAL A 158 2.12 17.73 11.12
N ILE A 159 2.86 17.39 12.17
CA ILE A 159 2.73 17.94 13.52
C ILE A 159 4.11 18.47 13.93
N THR A 160 4.16 19.73 14.32
CA THR A 160 5.42 20.44 14.60
C THR A 160 5.47 20.97 16.03
N PRO A 161 6.68 21.02 16.66
CA PRO A 161 6.84 21.57 18.02
C PRO A 161 6.63 23.08 18.11
N GLU A 162 7.01 23.83 17.06
CA GLU A 162 6.75 25.26 16.89
C GLU A 162 5.70 25.44 15.77
N PRO A 163 5.10 26.63 15.57
CA PRO A 163 4.18 26.86 14.46
C PRO A 163 4.73 26.35 13.13
N THR A 164 3.88 25.70 12.34
CA THR A 164 4.31 24.98 11.13
C THR A 164 4.97 25.89 10.10
N ASP A 165 4.58 27.17 10.03
CA ASP A 165 5.16 28.18 9.14
C ASP A 165 6.60 28.57 9.51
N TYR A 166 7.05 28.25 10.72
CA TYR A 166 8.44 28.37 11.10
C TYR A 166 9.36 27.41 10.33
N TYR A 167 8.86 26.23 9.98
CA TYR A 167 9.64 25.17 9.33
C TYR A 167 9.46 25.14 7.81
N LEU A 168 8.27 25.47 7.32
CA LEU A 168 7.93 25.32 5.90
C LEU A 168 6.80 26.27 5.49
N PRO A 169 6.77 26.71 4.22
CA PRO A 169 5.69 27.56 3.73
C PRO A 169 4.37 26.81 3.68
N LEU A 170 3.29 27.54 4.03
CA LEU A 170 1.93 27.03 3.99
C LEU A 170 1.14 27.67 2.84
N ALA A 171 0.16 26.94 2.36
CA ALA A 171 -0.90 27.40 1.48
C ALA A 171 -2.26 27.08 2.11
N THR A 172 -3.33 27.50 1.47
CA THR A 172 -4.69 27.18 1.88
C THR A 172 -5.37 26.34 0.79
N ASN A 173 -5.98 25.24 1.17
CA ASN A 173 -6.85 24.45 0.30
C ASN A 173 -8.18 24.22 1.03
N ASP A 174 -9.29 24.63 0.43
CA ASP A 174 -10.64 24.58 1.04
C ASP A 174 -10.71 25.19 2.45
N GLY A 175 -9.94 26.28 2.68
CA GLY A 175 -9.88 26.99 3.95
C GLY A 175 -9.01 26.33 5.03
N LEU A 176 -8.37 25.20 4.74
CA LEU A 176 -7.48 24.50 5.68
C LEU A 176 -6.01 24.75 5.32
N PRO A 177 -5.11 24.84 6.32
CA PRO A 177 -3.68 24.97 6.08
C PRO A 177 -3.12 23.69 5.47
N VAL A 178 -2.38 23.85 4.38
CA VAL A 178 -1.71 22.77 3.65
C VAL A 178 -0.26 23.16 3.43
N THR A 179 0.65 22.22 3.59
CA THR A 179 2.08 22.45 3.32
C THR A 179 2.30 22.73 1.83
N GLN A 180 3.29 23.54 1.48
CA GLN A 180 3.74 23.70 0.09
C GLN A 180 4.80 22.66 -0.30
N PHE A 181 5.35 21.94 0.66
CA PHE A 181 6.27 20.83 0.46
C PHE A 181 5.53 19.51 0.49
N ASN A 182 5.93 18.59 -0.40
CA ASN A 182 5.39 17.24 -0.45
C ASN A 182 5.97 16.36 0.67
N MET A 183 5.47 15.15 0.79
CA MET A 183 5.84 14.20 1.83
C MET A 183 7.34 13.90 1.92
N THR A 184 8.04 13.80 0.79
CA THR A 184 9.48 13.51 0.74
C THR A 184 10.29 14.68 1.31
N GLU A 185 9.95 15.90 0.92
CA GLU A 185 10.61 17.12 1.41
C GLU A 185 10.38 17.32 2.92
N ILE A 186 9.18 17.00 3.43
CA ILE A 186 8.85 17.04 4.86
C ILE A 186 9.70 16.03 5.65
N GLU A 187 9.89 14.81 5.12
CA GLU A 187 10.76 13.80 5.72
C GLU A 187 12.24 14.24 5.71
N GLU A 188 12.71 14.86 4.64
CA GLU A 188 14.09 15.40 4.53
C GLU A 188 14.34 16.54 5.53
N LEU A 189 13.31 17.35 5.85
CA LEU A 189 13.37 18.35 6.91
C LEU A 189 13.35 17.75 8.33
N GLY A 190 13.15 16.44 8.47
CA GLY A 190 13.08 15.76 9.75
C GLY A 190 11.80 16.03 10.54
N LEU A 191 10.73 16.47 9.89
CA LEU A 191 9.45 16.75 10.53
C LEU A 191 8.64 15.47 10.70
N LEU A 192 7.87 15.39 11.79
CA LEU A 192 7.01 14.25 12.09
C LEU A 192 5.78 14.26 11.18
N LYS A 193 5.67 13.23 10.37
CA LYS A 193 4.49 12.93 9.56
C LYS A 193 3.68 11.80 10.22
N MET A 194 2.38 11.95 10.26
CA MET A 194 1.43 10.92 10.68
C MET A 194 0.42 10.67 9.58
N ASP A 195 0.20 9.41 9.22
CA ASP A 195 -0.80 9.04 8.22
C ASP A 195 -2.08 8.53 8.91
N PHE A 196 -3.12 9.37 8.91
CA PHE A 196 -4.46 9.03 9.43
C PHE A 196 -5.34 8.51 8.30
N LEU A 197 -5.28 7.22 8.07
CA LEU A 197 -5.97 6.58 6.96
C LEU A 197 -7.45 6.35 7.28
N GLY A 198 -8.34 6.77 6.38
CA GLY A 198 -9.77 6.49 6.48
C GLY A 198 -10.11 5.17 5.79
N LEU A 199 -10.53 4.16 6.53
CA LEU A 199 -10.86 2.84 5.99
C LEU A 199 -12.37 2.55 6.10
N ARG A 200 -13.05 2.41 4.97
CA ARG A 200 -14.50 2.13 4.92
C ARG A 200 -14.87 0.80 5.58
N THR A 201 -14.01 -0.20 5.47
CA THR A 201 -14.22 -1.51 6.11
C THR A 201 -14.33 -1.39 7.62
N LEU A 202 -13.56 -0.48 8.26
CA LEU A 202 -13.71 -0.23 9.70
C LEU A 202 -15.07 0.38 10.05
N THR A 203 -15.68 1.17 9.16
CA THR A 203 -17.05 1.65 9.33
C THR A 203 -18.05 0.49 9.29
N VAL A 204 -17.92 -0.40 8.30
CA VAL A 204 -18.77 -1.60 8.18
C VAL A 204 -18.66 -2.49 9.42
N ILE A 205 -17.44 -2.74 9.89
CA ILE A 205 -17.17 -3.54 11.11
C ILE A 205 -17.82 -2.89 12.34
N ARG A 206 -17.63 -1.59 12.53
CA ARG A 206 -18.26 -0.83 13.62
C ARG A 206 -19.79 -0.95 13.61
N ASP A 207 -20.39 -0.79 12.44
CA ASP A 207 -21.86 -0.80 12.30
C ASP A 207 -22.40 -2.21 12.52
N ALA A 208 -21.70 -3.24 12.06
CA ALA A 208 -22.04 -4.63 12.31
C ALA A 208 -21.96 -4.96 13.83
N GLU A 209 -20.86 -4.57 14.50
CA GLU A 209 -20.70 -4.74 15.94
C GLU A 209 -21.83 -4.05 16.69
N ALA A 210 -22.13 -2.78 16.38
CA ALA A 210 -23.22 -2.04 17.00
C ALA A 210 -24.61 -2.68 16.75
N ALA A 211 -24.82 -3.28 15.59
CA ALA A 211 -26.06 -3.99 15.29
C ALA A 211 -26.22 -5.28 16.13
N ILE A 212 -25.14 -6.03 16.33
CA ILE A 212 -25.11 -7.22 17.17
C ILE A 212 -25.31 -6.85 18.63
N GLN A 213 -24.66 -5.79 19.11
CA GLN A 213 -24.73 -5.32 20.51
C GLN A 213 -26.14 -4.89 20.93
N LYS A 214 -27.05 -4.59 19.99
CA LYS A 214 -28.48 -4.38 20.32
C LYS A 214 -29.16 -5.64 20.87
N LYS A 215 -28.63 -6.83 20.52
CA LYS A 215 -29.15 -8.13 20.97
C LYS A 215 -28.27 -8.76 22.05
N ASP A 216 -26.97 -8.60 21.91
CA ASP A 216 -25.94 -9.07 22.85
C ASP A 216 -24.98 -7.93 23.20
N PRO A 217 -25.22 -7.15 24.25
CA PRO A 217 -24.37 -6.04 24.66
C PRO A 217 -22.95 -6.44 25.06
N SER A 218 -22.68 -7.73 25.30
CA SER A 218 -21.36 -8.25 25.65
C SER A 218 -20.47 -8.57 24.45
N PHE A 219 -21.04 -8.56 23.23
CA PHE A 219 -20.33 -8.87 22.00
C PHE A 219 -19.23 -7.84 21.73
N SER A 220 -18.04 -8.31 21.39
CA SER A 220 -16.96 -7.48 20.89
C SER A 220 -16.17 -8.23 19.82
N ILE A 221 -15.95 -7.57 18.69
CA ILE A 221 -15.13 -8.10 17.60
C ILE A 221 -13.70 -8.45 18.04
N ARG A 222 -13.17 -7.74 19.05
CA ARG A 222 -11.83 -8.00 19.63
C ARG A 222 -11.73 -9.33 20.38
N LYS A 223 -12.88 -9.97 20.69
CA LYS A 223 -12.97 -11.25 21.39
C LYS A 223 -13.26 -12.41 20.44
N LEU A 224 -13.38 -12.13 19.13
CA LEU A 224 -13.65 -13.18 18.15
C LEU A 224 -12.45 -14.13 18.04
N ASP A 225 -12.79 -15.42 17.98
CA ASP A 225 -11.89 -16.45 17.52
C ASP A 225 -11.83 -16.45 15.99
N TYR A 226 -10.65 -16.68 15.44
CA TYR A 226 -10.45 -16.73 13.99
C TYR A 226 -10.48 -18.17 13.43
N ASP A 227 -10.98 -19.14 14.21
CA ASP A 227 -11.03 -20.56 13.84
C ASP A 227 -12.40 -21.02 13.32
N ASP A 228 -13.24 -20.09 12.82
CA ASP A 228 -14.57 -20.42 12.28
C ASP A 228 -14.49 -21.15 10.94
N ALA A 229 -14.70 -22.47 10.97
CA ALA A 229 -14.68 -23.35 9.80
C ALA A 229 -15.73 -22.96 8.73
N ALA A 230 -16.88 -22.39 9.13
CA ALA A 230 -17.92 -21.98 8.18
C ALA A 230 -17.44 -20.78 7.32
N THR A 231 -16.71 -19.85 7.92
CA THR A 231 -16.09 -18.72 7.24
C THR A 231 -15.05 -19.21 6.22
N TYR A 232 -14.14 -20.10 6.61
CA TYR A 232 -13.12 -20.63 5.68
C TYR A 232 -13.74 -21.43 4.54
N LYS A 233 -14.81 -22.20 4.81
CA LYS A 233 -15.56 -22.89 3.76
C LYS A 233 -16.17 -21.91 2.75
N MET A 234 -16.80 -20.84 3.22
CA MET A 234 -17.35 -19.77 2.37
C MET A 234 -16.25 -19.13 1.51
N LEU A 235 -15.08 -18.80 2.12
CA LEU A 235 -13.94 -18.27 1.39
C LEU A 235 -13.43 -19.23 0.32
N GLY A 236 -13.33 -20.54 0.65
CA GLY A 236 -12.92 -21.58 -0.29
C GLY A 236 -13.90 -21.83 -1.44
N GLN A 237 -15.16 -21.41 -1.30
CA GLN A 237 -16.16 -21.42 -2.36
C GLN A 237 -16.09 -20.16 -3.25
N GLY A 238 -15.26 -19.17 -2.87
CA GLY A 238 -15.16 -17.89 -3.57
C GLY A 238 -16.36 -16.97 -3.36
N GLU A 239 -17.17 -17.22 -2.34
CA GLU A 239 -18.33 -16.41 -1.96
C GLU A 239 -17.90 -15.21 -1.15
N THR A 240 -17.20 -14.27 -1.80
CA THR A 240 -16.49 -13.16 -1.14
C THR A 240 -16.98 -11.79 -1.57
N GLU A 241 -18.21 -11.66 -2.04
CA GLU A 241 -18.85 -10.38 -2.31
C GLU A 241 -18.91 -9.55 -1.02
N GLY A 242 -18.37 -8.31 -1.08
CA GLY A 242 -18.31 -7.42 0.08
C GLY A 242 -17.24 -7.76 1.12
N VAL A 243 -16.45 -8.82 0.90
CA VAL A 243 -15.30 -9.15 1.76
C VAL A 243 -14.08 -8.38 1.31
N PHE A 244 -13.62 -7.43 2.12
CA PHE A 244 -12.52 -6.54 1.79
C PHE A 244 -11.28 -7.28 1.26
N GLN A 245 -10.72 -6.80 0.15
CA GLN A 245 -9.56 -7.35 -0.56
C GLN A 245 -9.75 -8.73 -1.21
N LEU A 246 -10.88 -9.42 -0.97
CA LEU A 246 -11.11 -10.78 -1.49
C LEU A 246 -12.13 -10.85 -2.64
N GLU A 247 -12.60 -9.69 -3.15
CA GLU A 247 -13.74 -9.59 -4.07
C GLU A 247 -13.38 -9.80 -5.55
N SER A 248 -12.12 -9.56 -5.94
CA SER A 248 -11.74 -9.62 -7.36
C SER A 248 -11.83 -11.05 -7.91
N SER A 249 -12.19 -11.19 -9.19
CA SER A 249 -12.32 -12.49 -9.84
C SER A 249 -11.04 -13.34 -9.75
N GLY A 250 -9.87 -12.70 -9.90
CA GLY A 250 -8.58 -13.39 -9.75
C GLY A 250 -8.33 -13.86 -8.32
N MET A 251 -8.67 -13.04 -7.32
CA MET A 251 -8.55 -13.43 -5.91
C MET A 251 -9.49 -14.59 -5.56
N LYS A 252 -10.74 -14.56 -6.05
CA LYS A 252 -11.70 -15.67 -5.87
C LYS A 252 -11.17 -16.98 -6.45
N GLN A 253 -10.58 -16.94 -7.66
CA GLN A 253 -9.97 -18.14 -8.24
C GLN A 253 -8.85 -18.72 -7.39
N VAL A 254 -8.00 -17.85 -6.81
CA VAL A 254 -6.91 -18.32 -5.94
C VAL A 254 -7.46 -18.86 -4.61
N LEU A 255 -8.48 -18.21 -4.02
CA LEU A 255 -9.18 -18.73 -2.82
C LEU A 255 -9.78 -20.12 -3.05
N VAL A 256 -10.46 -20.31 -4.18
CA VAL A 256 -11.01 -21.63 -4.55
C VAL A 256 -9.90 -22.66 -4.73
N GLY A 257 -8.77 -22.28 -5.33
CA GLY A 257 -7.62 -23.17 -5.47
C GLY A 257 -6.91 -23.48 -4.15
N LEU A 258 -6.90 -22.52 -3.20
CA LEU A 258 -6.22 -22.65 -1.91
C LEU A 258 -7.02 -23.50 -0.92
N GLN A 259 -8.35 -23.35 -0.89
CA GLN A 259 -9.21 -23.94 0.14
C GLN A 259 -8.73 -23.58 1.56
N PRO A 260 -8.77 -22.29 1.97
CA PRO A 260 -8.19 -21.84 3.22
C PRO A 260 -8.84 -22.54 4.41
N GLN A 261 -8.06 -22.85 5.45
CA GLN A 261 -8.51 -23.54 6.66
C GLN A 261 -8.27 -22.75 7.93
N ASN A 262 -7.45 -21.69 7.84
CA ASN A 262 -7.05 -20.85 8.98
C ASN A 262 -6.73 -19.43 8.51
N LEU A 263 -6.49 -18.52 9.47
CA LEU A 263 -6.17 -17.12 9.19
C LEU A 263 -4.84 -16.98 8.46
N GLU A 264 -3.85 -17.82 8.75
CA GLU A 264 -2.52 -17.80 8.15
C GLU A 264 -2.61 -18.04 6.63
N ASP A 265 -3.48 -18.95 6.17
CA ASP A 265 -3.73 -19.17 4.75
C ASP A 265 -4.25 -17.88 4.07
N VAL A 266 -5.15 -17.15 4.71
CA VAL A 266 -5.70 -15.90 4.19
C VAL A 266 -4.63 -14.79 4.17
N ILE A 267 -3.82 -14.67 5.23
CA ILE A 267 -2.72 -13.72 5.33
C ILE A 267 -1.69 -13.98 4.21
N ALA A 268 -1.31 -15.23 4.01
CA ALA A 268 -0.36 -15.61 2.97
C ALA A 268 -0.92 -15.28 1.57
N LEU A 269 -2.19 -15.57 1.33
CA LEU A 269 -2.84 -15.28 0.06
C LEU A 269 -2.87 -13.78 -0.26
N ILE A 270 -3.29 -12.93 0.69
CA ILE A 270 -3.30 -11.47 0.53
C ILE A 270 -1.87 -10.94 0.26
N SER A 271 -0.88 -11.57 0.86
CA SER A 271 0.53 -11.19 0.67
C SER A 271 1.08 -11.63 -0.68
N LEU A 272 0.66 -12.79 -1.19
CA LEU A 272 1.04 -13.32 -2.51
C LEU A 272 0.34 -12.60 -3.66
N TYR A 273 -0.94 -12.21 -3.49
CA TYR A 273 -1.72 -11.57 -4.54
C TYR A 273 -1.34 -10.10 -4.73
N ARG A 274 -0.08 -9.86 -5.05
CA ARG A 274 0.51 -8.54 -5.33
C ARG A 274 1.50 -8.65 -6.49
N PRO A 275 1.68 -7.57 -7.28
CA PRO A 275 2.72 -7.55 -8.31
C PRO A 275 4.09 -7.96 -7.74
N GLY A 276 4.72 -8.95 -8.34
CA GLY A 276 5.98 -9.56 -7.88
C GLY A 276 5.76 -10.94 -7.26
N PRO A 277 5.23 -11.07 -6.03
CA PRO A 277 5.00 -12.39 -5.40
C PRO A 277 3.95 -13.26 -6.11
N MET A 278 3.09 -12.66 -6.93
CA MET A 278 1.99 -13.35 -7.64
C MET A 278 2.47 -14.52 -8.49
N ASP A 279 3.68 -14.44 -9.05
CA ASP A 279 4.28 -15.53 -9.83
C ASP A 279 4.55 -16.80 -9.00
N SER A 280 4.59 -16.68 -7.67
CA SER A 280 4.76 -17.82 -6.76
C SER A 280 3.46 -18.54 -6.40
N ILE A 281 2.29 -17.99 -6.74
CA ILE A 281 0.97 -18.55 -6.39
C ILE A 281 0.83 -20.00 -6.88
N PRO A 282 1.16 -20.37 -8.13
CA PRO A 282 1.01 -21.76 -8.57
C PRO A 282 1.86 -22.75 -7.76
N THR A 283 3.08 -22.34 -7.37
CA THR A 283 3.97 -23.15 -6.53
C THR A 283 3.43 -23.25 -5.11
N TYR A 284 2.95 -22.14 -4.53
CA TYR A 284 2.35 -22.11 -3.20
C TYR A 284 1.13 -23.04 -3.10
N LEU A 285 0.21 -22.99 -4.07
CA LEU A 285 -0.98 -23.84 -4.13
C LEU A 285 -0.61 -25.31 -4.27
N ARG A 286 0.30 -25.65 -5.16
CA ARG A 286 0.79 -27.03 -5.32
C ARG A 286 1.39 -27.55 -4.01
N ASN A 287 2.29 -26.82 -3.41
CA ASN A 287 2.96 -27.20 -2.17
C ASN A 287 1.98 -27.32 -0.99
N ARG A 288 0.94 -26.49 -0.95
CA ARG A 288 -0.13 -26.56 0.06
C ARG A 288 -0.89 -27.88 0.03
N HIS A 289 -1.14 -28.40 -1.20
CA HIS A 289 -1.85 -29.68 -1.39
C HIS A 289 -0.93 -30.90 -1.40
N GLU A 290 0.37 -30.70 -1.61
CA GLU A 290 1.37 -31.77 -1.69
C GLU A 290 2.58 -31.45 -0.78
N PRO A 291 2.41 -31.37 0.55
CA PRO A 291 3.45 -30.93 1.46
C PRO A 291 4.70 -31.81 1.44
N ASP A 292 4.54 -33.11 1.18
CA ASP A 292 5.66 -34.09 1.07
C ASP A 292 6.56 -33.81 -0.14
N LYS A 293 6.14 -33.00 -1.09
CA LYS A 293 6.91 -32.64 -2.29
C LYS A 293 7.64 -31.32 -2.17
N ILE A 294 7.53 -30.64 -1.03
CA ILE A 294 8.24 -29.37 -0.80
C ILE A 294 9.74 -29.65 -0.77
N SER A 295 10.49 -28.94 -1.60
CA SER A 295 11.94 -28.99 -1.60
C SER A 295 12.54 -27.63 -1.29
N TYR A 296 13.53 -27.61 -0.41
CA TYR A 296 14.26 -26.41 -0.05
C TYR A 296 15.64 -26.41 -0.71
N LYS A 297 16.09 -25.24 -1.19
CA LYS A 297 17.45 -25.11 -1.77
C LYS A 297 18.56 -25.43 -0.78
N THR A 298 18.30 -25.28 0.50
CA THR A 298 19.17 -25.70 1.62
C THR A 298 18.28 -26.03 2.81
N PRO A 299 18.66 -27.03 3.65
CA PRO A 299 17.87 -27.42 4.83
C PRO A 299 17.60 -26.27 5.81
N GLN A 300 18.50 -25.28 5.88
CA GLN A 300 18.34 -24.12 6.76
C GLN A 300 17.13 -23.25 6.40
N LEU A 301 16.58 -23.35 5.19
CA LEU A 301 15.39 -22.60 4.80
C LEU A 301 14.09 -23.22 5.31
N ALA A 302 14.09 -24.49 5.71
CA ALA A 302 12.87 -25.20 6.06
C ALA A 302 12.10 -24.49 7.19
N HIS A 303 12.74 -24.20 8.32
CA HIS A 303 12.09 -23.59 9.47
C HIS A 303 11.65 -22.12 9.22
N ILE A 304 12.20 -21.43 8.19
CA ILE A 304 11.78 -20.08 7.80
C ILE A 304 10.58 -20.14 6.86
N LEU A 305 10.58 -21.11 5.92
CA LEU A 305 9.62 -21.15 4.83
C LEU A 305 8.50 -22.19 5.01
N ASP A 306 8.58 -23.02 6.03
CA ASP A 306 7.58 -24.05 6.32
C ASP A 306 6.18 -23.47 6.48
N VAL A 307 6.06 -22.36 7.22
CA VAL A 307 4.80 -21.62 7.43
C VAL A 307 4.18 -21.06 6.15
N THR A 308 4.92 -21.04 5.05
CA THR A 308 4.49 -20.55 3.73
C THR A 308 4.70 -21.56 2.63
N ASN A 309 4.64 -22.85 2.97
CA ASN A 309 4.72 -23.98 2.03
C ASN A 309 5.96 -23.90 1.12
N GLY A 310 7.12 -23.53 1.68
CA GLY A 310 8.38 -23.45 0.96
C GLY A 310 8.57 -22.21 0.06
N CYS A 311 7.63 -21.27 0.08
CA CYS A 311 7.69 -20.03 -0.69
C CYS A 311 8.14 -18.84 0.16
N ILE A 312 8.90 -17.92 -0.41
CA ILE A 312 9.17 -16.63 0.22
C ILE A 312 7.96 -15.74 -0.02
N VAL A 313 7.23 -15.41 1.05
CA VAL A 313 5.99 -14.61 1.03
C VAL A 313 6.18 -13.31 1.79
N TYR A 314 6.75 -13.38 3.00
CA TYR A 314 6.84 -12.27 3.92
C TYR A 314 8.20 -11.57 3.85
N GLN A 315 8.18 -10.28 4.13
CA GLN A 315 9.41 -9.48 4.21
C GLN A 315 10.31 -9.95 5.36
N GLU A 316 9.71 -10.40 6.44
CA GLU A 316 10.38 -10.96 7.61
C GLU A 316 11.19 -12.22 7.22
N GLN A 317 10.66 -13.07 6.34
CA GLN A 317 11.37 -14.24 5.86
C GLN A 317 12.64 -13.86 5.07
N VAL A 318 12.57 -12.81 4.25
CA VAL A 318 13.76 -12.30 3.55
C VAL A 318 14.81 -11.85 4.58
N MET A 319 14.41 -11.11 5.60
CA MET A 319 15.33 -10.65 6.64
C MET A 319 15.93 -11.81 7.44
N GLN A 320 15.14 -12.82 7.79
CA GLN A 320 15.60 -14.04 8.47
C GLN A 320 16.60 -14.83 7.63
N ILE A 321 16.34 -14.97 6.33
CA ILE A 321 17.26 -15.64 5.39
C ILE A 321 18.62 -14.96 5.38
N PHE A 322 18.67 -13.63 5.25
CA PHE A 322 19.95 -12.91 5.27
C PHE A 322 20.65 -13.00 6.62
N ARG A 323 19.90 -12.97 7.71
CA ARG A 323 20.46 -13.14 9.05
C ARG A 323 21.08 -14.51 9.23
N GLU A 324 20.37 -15.58 8.89
CA GLU A 324 20.79 -16.95 9.23
C GLU A 324 21.79 -17.53 8.24
N LEU A 325 21.66 -17.20 6.95
CA LEU A 325 22.55 -17.75 5.92
C LEU A 325 23.78 -16.84 5.67
N ALA A 326 23.64 -15.53 5.83
CA ALA A 326 24.71 -14.57 5.55
C ALA A 326 25.32 -13.91 6.80
N GLY A 327 24.76 -14.19 8.00
CA GLY A 327 25.25 -13.62 9.25
C GLY A 327 24.99 -12.12 9.42
N PHE A 328 24.03 -11.56 8.70
CA PHE A 328 23.68 -10.14 8.77
C PHE A 328 22.96 -9.83 10.09
N SER A 329 23.09 -8.59 10.58
CA SER A 329 22.14 -8.04 11.56
C SER A 329 20.75 -7.88 10.92
N PHE A 330 19.69 -7.76 11.72
CA PHE A 330 18.37 -7.45 11.17
C PHE A 330 18.33 -6.08 10.48
N GLY A 331 19.11 -5.11 10.98
CA GLY A 331 19.26 -3.81 10.34
C GLY A 331 19.86 -3.92 8.93
N GLN A 332 20.95 -4.67 8.77
CA GLN A 332 21.56 -4.95 7.47
C GLN A 332 20.60 -5.71 6.54
N ALA A 333 19.92 -6.71 7.07
CA ALA A 333 18.93 -7.47 6.31
C ALA A 333 17.76 -6.60 5.81
N ASP A 334 17.29 -5.63 6.60
CA ASP A 334 16.27 -4.66 6.14
C ASP A 334 16.78 -3.79 5.00
N ASN A 335 18.03 -3.35 5.06
CA ASN A 335 18.64 -2.56 3.98
C ASN A 335 18.70 -3.37 2.67
N VAL A 336 19.07 -4.64 2.72
CA VAL A 336 19.09 -5.53 1.54
C VAL A 336 17.68 -5.76 1.01
N ARG A 337 16.70 -6.06 1.89
CA ARG A 337 15.29 -6.21 1.51
C ARG A 337 14.77 -4.98 0.75
N ARG A 338 15.10 -3.78 1.22
CA ARG A 338 14.71 -2.51 0.56
C ARG A 338 15.38 -2.33 -0.80
N ALA A 339 16.66 -2.69 -0.92
CA ALA A 339 17.39 -2.64 -2.19
C ALA A 339 16.74 -3.57 -3.21
N MET A 340 16.38 -4.80 -2.82
CA MET A 340 15.64 -5.74 -3.66
C MET A 340 14.29 -5.15 -4.12
N SER A 341 13.53 -4.55 -3.21
CA SER A 341 12.23 -3.93 -3.51
C SER A 341 12.34 -2.75 -4.49
N LYS A 342 13.41 -1.96 -4.40
CA LYS A 342 13.67 -0.80 -5.28
C LYS A 342 14.41 -1.17 -6.56
N LYS A 343 14.75 -2.46 -6.76
CA LYS A 343 15.57 -2.95 -7.89
C LYS A 343 16.89 -2.15 -8.05
N LYS A 344 17.53 -1.85 -6.92
CA LYS A 344 18.83 -1.18 -6.87
C LYS A 344 19.96 -2.20 -6.72
#